data_032eaebe40d312eb969709f63a54d5b4
#
_entry.id   032eaebe40d312eb969709f63a54d5b4
#
_cell.length_a   1.000
_cell.length_b   1.000
_cell.length_c   1.000
_cell.angle_alpha   90.00
_cell.angle_beta   90.00
_cell.angle_gamma   90.00
#
_symmetry.space_group_name_H-M   'P 1'
#
loop_
_entity.id
_entity.type
_entity.pdbx_description
1 polymer ?
#
loop_
_entity_poly.entity_id
_entity_poly.type
_entity_poly.pdbx_seq_one_letter_code
_entity_poly.pdbx_strand_id
1 'polypeptide(L)'
;MTDYALTLTDISGRRLGPVSLALLPGEIAGLVGPAGAGKTRLLRVAAGAVRPMTGEVRVWGMRVRDPTARQLIGYAGDSQIFPRALTVHDLLMYYARLHCAVSRERAPRGLVREALEIAGLAAAADLRVDSLGRADLHRLSLAQAALGGRRVLLLDETLSGLDAFARRDLCGRIARLAAEGVAVLITSRDPAALERLAARVLVLRDGRIVRAGPLATLLGERILEVILDAPPAEPPPGFRVTAAGLEAPLAGRTVEAALALCRAHRLPVRASRVRVKSLEEIVLETHDSH
;
A
#
# COMPACT_ATOMS: atom_id res chain seq x y z
N MET A 1 20.93 -14.31 -10.26
CA MET A 1 20.25 -14.20 -8.93
C MET A 1 19.44 -12.92 -8.97
N THR A 2 18.16 -12.97 -8.62
CA THR A 2 17.32 -11.76 -8.60
C THR A 2 17.72 -10.92 -7.40
N ASP A 3 18.24 -9.71 -7.63
CA ASP A 3 18.63 -8.80 -6.56
C ASP A 3 17.37 -8.08 -6.04
N TYR A 4 16.81 -8.56 -4.93
CA TYR A 4 15.70 -7.90 -4.27
C TYR A 4 16.17 -6.64 -3.53
N ALA A 5 15.37 -5.57 -3.65
CA ALA A 5 15.61 -4.35 -2.90
C ALA A 5 15.29 -4.51 -1.39
N LEU A 6 14.26 -5.30 -1.07
CA LEU A 6 13.87 -5.62 0.30
C LEU A 6 13.45 -7.09 0.38
N THR A 7 13.92 -7.81 1.39
CA THR A 7 13.42 -9.15 1.73
C THR A 7 13.10 -9.25 3.21
N LEU A 8 11.96 -9.84 3.50
CA LEU A 8 11.54 -10.27 4.83
C LEU A 8 11.42 -11.79 4.75
N THR A 9 12.09 -12.51 5.62
CA THR A 9 12.08 -13.98 5.67
C THR A 9 11.63 -14.44 7.03
N ASP A 10 10.49 -15.14 7.09
CA ASP A 10 9.88 -15.74 8.27
C ASP A 10 9.78 -14.83 9.49
N ILE A 11 9.43 -13.56 9.20
CA ILE A 11 9.25 -12.55 10.23
C ILE A 11 8.09 -12.93 11.13
N SER A 12 8.38 -13.15 12.41
CA SER A 12 7.33 -13.30 13.42
C SER A 12 7.58 -12.42 14.64
N GLY A 13 6.53 -12.21 15.41
CA GLY A 13 6.60 -11.40 16.62
C GLY A 13 5.21 -11.17 17.23
N ARG A 14 5.16 -10.33 18.26
CA ARG A 14 3.87 -10.00 18.88
C ARG A 14 2.89 -9.50 17.81
N ARG A 15 1.76 -10.20 17.59
CA ARG A 15 0.75 -9.92 16.55
C ARG A 15 1.27 -10.01 15.10
N LEU A 16 2.37 -10.70 14.86
CA LEU A 16 2.82 -11.10 13.53
C LEU A 16 3.09 -12.60 13.57
N GLY A 17 2.43 -13.33 12.69
CA GLY A 17 2.77 -14.71 12.37
C GLY A 17 3.98 -14.75 11.43
N PRO A 18 4.40 -15.90 10.93
CA PRO A 18 5.46 -15.96 9.95
C PRO A 18 5.03 -15.24 8.67
N VAL A 19 5.74 -14.15 8.33
CA VAL A 19 5.55 -13.35 7.13
C VAL A 19 6.82 -13.35 6.32
N SER A 20 6.71 -13.76 5.06
CA SER A 20 7.80 -13.67 4.08
C SER A 20 7.32 -12.85 2.89
N LEU A 21 8.11 -11.88 2.45
CA LEU A 21 7.89 -11.10 1.24
C LEU A 21 9.22 -10.60 0.68
N ALA A 22 9.23 -10.31 -0.61
CA ALA A 22 10.36 -9.69 -1.28
C ALA A 22 9.85 -8.60 -2.23
N LEU A 23 10.60 -7.51 -2.38
CA LEU A 23 10.34 -6.43 -3.34
C LEU A 23 11.48 -6.33 -4.33
N LEU A 24 11.14 -6.18 -5.59
CA LEU A 24 12.09 -5.85 -6.65
C LEU A 24 12.40 -4.34 -6.65
N PRO A 25 13.56 -3.92 -7.17
CA PRO A 25 13.82 -2.51 -7.48
C PRO A 25 12.71 -1.94 -8.39
N GLY A 26 12.21 -0.76 -8.07
CA GLY A 26 11.12 -0.12 -8.82
C GLY A 26 9.73 -0.72 -8.62
N GLU A 27 9.59 -1.76 -7.80
CA GLU A 27 8.28 -2.35 -7.51
C GLU A 27 7.50 -1.50 -6.49
N ILE A 28 6.21 -1.28 -6.77
CA ILE A 28 5.26 -0.76 -5.78
C ILE A 28 4.35 -1.91 -5.34
N ALA A 29 4.49 -2.32 -4.09
CA ALA A 29 3.61 -3.32 -3.47
C ALA A 29 2.68 -2.67 -2.44
N GLY A 30 1.39 -2.93 -2.57
CA GLY A 30 0.37 -2.53 -1.61
C GLY A 30 0.20 -3.58 -0.50
N LEU A 31 0.14 -3.14 0.75
CA LEU A 31 -0.17 -3.99 1.89
C LEU A 31 -1.51 -3.56 2.46
N VAL A 32 -2.54 -4.36 2.25
CA VAL A 32 -3.91 -4.12 2.69
C VAL A 32 -4.32 -5.09 3.80
N GLY A 33 -5.41 -4.79 4.47
CA GLY A 33 -5.97 -5.62 5.53
C GLY A 33 -6.70 -4.80 6.59
N PRO A 34 -7.49 -5.44 7.46
CA PRO A 34 -8.29 -4.74 8.46
C PRO A 34 -7.43 -3.96 9.46
N ALA A 35 -8.10 -3.10 10.24
CA ALA A 35 -7.45 -2.42 11.35
C ALA A 35 -6.92 -3.47 12.35
N GLY A 36 -5.71 -3.27 12.85
CA GLY A 36 -5.09 -4.23 13.77
C GLY A 36 -4.42 -5.45 13.13
N ALA A 37 -4.52 -5.65 11.80
CA ALA A 37 -3.91 -6.78 11.09
C ALA A 37 -2.37 -6.86 11.22
N GLY A 38 -1.70 -5.78 11.66
CA GLY A 38 -0.25 -5.76 11.86
C GLY A 38 0.53 -4.99 10.79
N LYS A 39 -0.14 -4.29 9.87
CA LYS A 39 0.50 -3.55 8.75
C LYS A 39 1.61 -2.60 9.22
N THR A 40 1.28 -1.64 10.08
CA THR A 40 2.24 -0.69 10.67
C THR A 40 3.40 -1.41 11.37
N ARG A 41 3.09 -2.51 12.09
CA ARG A 41 4.13 -3.27 12.77
C ARG A 41 5.08 -3.94 11.78
N LEU A 42 4.56 -4.52 10.70
CA LEU A 42 5.37 -5.13 9.65
C LEU A 42 6.28 -4.09 8.99
N LEU A 43 5.77 -2.89 8.68
CA LEU A 43 6.58 -1.80 8.13
C LEU A 43 7.68 -1.36 9.11
N ARG A 44 7.36 -1.24 10.40
CA ARG A 44 8.37 -0.88 11.43
C ARG A 44 9.44 -1.94 11.60
N VAL A 45 9.09 -3.22 11.44
CA VAL A 45 10.08 -4.32 11.40
C VAL A 45 10.93 -4.21 10.14
N ALA A 46 10.31 -3.98 8.98
CA ALA A 46 11.04 -3.78 7.71
C ALA A 46 11.99 -2.59 7.76
N ALA A 47 11.61 -1.50 8.45
CA ALA A 47 12.46 -0.32 8.68
C ALA A 47 13.59 -0.56 9.71
N GLY A 48 13.60 -1.71 10.39
CA GLY A 48 14.53 -1.98 11.48
C GLY A 48 14.26 -1.18 12.76
N ALA A 49 13.11 -0.50 12.86
CA ALA A 49 12.68 0.25 14.04
C ALA A 49 12.14 -0.67 15.15
N VAL A 50 11.65 -1.85 14.79
CA VAL A 50 11.19 -2.88 15.73
C VAL A 50 11.91 -4.19 15.42
N ARG A 51 12.43 -4.84 16.45
CA ARG A 51 13.08 -6.15 16.32
C ARG A 51 12.01 -7.24 16.22
N PRO A 52 12.04 -8.12 15.19
CA PRO A 52 11.19 -9.30 15.15
C PRO A 52 11.65 -10.33 16.20
N MET A 53 10.79 -11.26 16.59
CA MET A 53 11.14 -12.37 17.45
C MET A 53 11.93 -13.43 16.68
N THR A 54 11.50 -13.72 15.44
CA THR A 54 12.20 -14.62 14.51
C THR A 54 12.27 -13.99 13.12
N GLY A 55 13.11 -14.57 12.27
CA GLY A 55 13.27 -14.16 10.89
C GLY A 55 14.29 -13.03 10.70
N GLU A 56 14.46 -12.65 9.46
CA GLU A 56 15.46 -11.67 9.05
C GLU A 56 14.91 -10.70 8.01
N VAL A 57 15.33 -9.44 8.12
CA VAL A 57 15.07 -8.40 7.11
C VAL A 57 16.41 -8.05 6.45
N ARG A 58 16.40 -8.04 5.11
CA ARG A 58 17.54 -7.59 4.30
C ARG A 58 17.12 -6.50 3.32
N VAL A 59 18.01 -5.55 3.14
CA VAL A 59 17.88 -4.45 2.17
C VAL A 59 19.10 -4.52 1.27
N TRP A 60 18.87 -4.77 -0.01
CA TRP A 60 19.97 -5.01 -0.98
C TRP A 60 20.97 -6.04 -0.48
N GLY A 61 20.48 -7.16 0.07
CA GLY A 61 21.29 -8.23 0.61
C GLY A 61 21.87 -7.98 2.00
N MET A 62 21.96 -6.73 2.47
CA MET A 62 22.48 -6.36 3.78
C MET A 62 21.40 -6.52 4.87
N ARG A 63 21.78 -6.97 6.06
CA ARG A 63 20.85 -7.06 7.19
C ARG A 63 20.38 -5.68 7.62
N VAL A 64 19.10 -5.51 7.90
CA VAL A 64 18.53 -4.21 8.32
C VAL A 64 19.12 -3.69 9.65
N ARG A 65 19.78 -4.54 10.43
CA ARG A 65 20.51 -4.13 11.62
C ARG A 65 21.79 -3.36 11.32
N ASP A 66 22.32 -3.52 10.11
CA ASP A 66 23.45 -2.73 9.64
C ASP A 66 23.01 -1.27 9.44
N PRO A 67 23.74 -0.31 10.02
CA PRO A 67 23.46 1.12 9.79
C PRO A 67 23.45 1.50 8.32
N THR A 68 24.31 0.92 7.51
CA THR A 68 24.38 1.16 6.06
C THR A 68 23.10 0.73 5.35
N ALA A 69 22.57 -0.45 5.70
CA ALA A 69 21.30 -0.94 5.15
C ALA A 69 20.15 0.01 5.51
N ARG A 70 20.09 0.53 6.74
CA ARG A 70 19.06 1.47 7.17
C ARG A 70 19.11 2.81 6.47
N GLN A 71 20.29 3.24 6.04
CA GLN A 71 20.42 4.47 5.22
C GLN A 71 19.72 4.35 3.87
N LEU A 72 19.50 3.15 3.36
CA LEU A 72 18.79 2.91 2.12
C LEU A 72 17.27 2.94 2.29
N ILE A 73 16.76 2.99 3.52
CA ILE A 73 15.32 2.96 3.82
C ILE A 73 14.82 4.36 4.18
N GLY A 74 13.74 4.77 3.53
CA GLY A 74 12.89 5.87 3.98
C GLY A 74 11.61 5.32 4.61
N TYR A 75 11.16 5.95 5.68
CA TYR A 75 9.91 5.58 6.35
C TYR A 75 9.05 6.83 6.58
N ALA A 76 7.80 6.77 6.13
CA ALA A 76 6.76 7.73 6.47
C ALA A 76 5.66 7.03 7.24
N GLY A 77 5.38 7.48 8.45
CA GLY A 77 4.36 6.88 9.33
C GLY A 77 3.02 7.60 9.28
N ASP A 78 1.94 6.89 9.60
CA ASP A 78 0.55 7.41 9.67
C ASP A 78 0.39 8.64 10.59
N SER A 79 1.10 8.64 11.71
CA SER A 79 0.98 9.66 12.75
C SER A 79 2.27 10.49 12.88
N GLN A 80 2.87 10.86 11.75
CA GLN A 80 4.10 11.63 11.79
C GLN A 80 3.82 13.04 12.31
N ILE A 81 4.34 13.35 13.49
CA ILE A 81 4.25 14.67 14.10
C ILE A 81 5.53 15.42 13.80
N PHE A 82 5.41 16.50 13.06
CA PHE A 82 6.51 17.41 12.81
C PHE A 82 6.54 18.59 13.79
N PRO A 83 7.70 19.12 14.15
CA PRO A 83 7.85 20.37 14.90
C PRO A 83 7.14 21.52 14.18
N ARG A 84 6.07 22.02 14.75
CA ARG A 84 5.17 22.99 14.11
C ARG A 84 5.79 24.36 13.87
N ALA A 85 6.76 24.74 14.70
CA ALA A 85 7.39 26.06 14.65
C ALA A 85 8.44 26.22 13.53
N LEU A 86 8.94 25.11 12.98
CA LEU A 86 9.93 25.14 11.90
C LEU A 86 9.27 25.43 10.56
N THR A 87 10.03 26.01 9.63
CA THR A 87 9.67 26.03 8.22
C THR A 87 9.86 24.64 7.61
N VAL A 88 9.23 24.39 6.47
CA VAL A 88 9.45 23.14 5.68
C VAL A 88 10.94 22.98 5.36
N HIS A 89 11.58 24.07 4.92
CA HIS A 89 13.02 24.08 4.63
C HIS A 89 13.87 23.74 5.87
N ASP A 90 13.62 24.37 7.01
CA ASP A 90 14.41 24.14 8.23
C ASP A 90 14.26 22.73 8.75
N LEU A 91 13.03 22.18 8.68
CA LEU A 91 12.76 20.80 9.05
C LEU A 91 13.52 19.82 8.15
N LEU A 92 13.45 19.98 6.82
CA LEU A 92 14.19 19.15 5.88
C LEU A 92 15.70 19.32 6.04
N MET A 93 16.17 20.55 6.32
CA MET A 93 17.57 20.84 6.60
C MET A 93 18.05 20.10 7.86
N TYR A 94 17.23 20.03 8.89
CA TYR A 94 17.54 19.24 10.09
C TYR A 94 17.74 17.76 9.75
N TYR A 95 16.81 17.15 8.99
CA TYR A 95 16.96 15.76 8.56
C TYR A 95 18.13 15.54 7.61
N ALA A 96 18.39 16.50 6.70
CA ALA A 96 19.53 16.43 5.79
C ALA A 96 20.86 16.45 6.53
N ARG A 97 21.01 17.29 7.55
CA ARG A 97 22.20 17.31 8.40
C ARG A 97 22.39 16.02 9.18
N LEU A 98 21.32 15.45 9.73
CA LEU A 98 21.37 14.13 10.38
C LEU A 98 21.81 13.04 9.41
N HIS A 99 21.26 13.04 8.19
CA HIS A 99 21.67 12.09 7.15
C HIS A 99 23.16 12.27 6.80
N CYS A 100 23.60 13.48 6.52
CA CYS A 100 25.01 13.77 6.19
C CYS A 100 25.99 13.40 7.32
N ALA A 101 25.59 13.55 8.58
CA ALA A 101 26.40 13.15 9.71
C ALA A 101 26.68 11.63 9.76
N VAL A 102 25.74 10.83 9.25
CA VAL A 102 25.85 9.36 9.23
C VAL A 102 26.45 8.86 7.90
N SER A 103 26.01 9.40 6.76
CA SER A 103 26.46 9.00 5.42
C SER A 103 27.82 9.58 5.00
N ARG A 104 28.33 10.55 5.76
CA ARG A 104 29.53 11.34 5.45
C ARG A 104 29.40 12.20 4.18
N GLU A 105 28.20 12.40 3.66
CA GLU A 105 27.91 13.36 2.60
C GLU A 105 28.06 14.80 3.11
N ARG A 106 28.44 15.72 2.20
CA ARG A 106 28.73 17.12 2.58
C ARG A 106 27.78 18.15 1.94
N ALA A 107 26.66 17.71 1.36
CA ALA A 107 25.77 18.58 0.61
C ALA A 107 24.32 18.62 1.13
N PRO A 108 24.04 18.98 2.41
CA PRO A 108 22.69 18.96 2.95
C PRO A 108 21.71 19.86 2.19
N ARG A 109 22.17 21.00 1.65
CA ARG A 109 21.35 21.91 0.82
C ARG A 109 20.87 21.26 -0.48
N GLY A 110 21.72 20.43 -1.11
CA GLY A 110 21.34 19.66 -2.31
C GLY A 110 20.24 18.66 -2.02
N LEU A 111 20.36 17.92 -0.91
CA LEU A 111 19.37 16.96 -0.45
C LEU A 111 18.02 17.62 -0.14
N VAL A 112 18.02 18.80 0.48
CA VAL A 112 16.79 19.56 0.77
C VAL A 112 16.09 19.97 -0.52
N ARG A 113 16.86 20.52 -1.49
CA ARG A 113 16.29 20.91 -2.79
C ARG A 113 15.65 19.73 -3.49
N GLU A 114 16.34 18.61 -3.59
CA GLU A 114 15.84 17.37 -4.18
C GLU A 114 14.57 16.88 -3.48
N ALA A 115 14.56 16.85 -2.15
CA ALA A 115 13.40 16.42 -1.37
C ALA A 115 12.18 17.34 -1.58
N LEU A 116 12.40 18.66 -1.69
CA LEU A 116 11.34 19.63 -2.00
C LEU A 116 10.79 19.43 -3.41
N GLU A 117 11.63 19.14 -4.40
CA GLU A 117 11.23 18.84 -5.78
C GLU A 117 10.43 17.54 -5.86
N ILE A 118 10.93 16.45 -5.25
CA ILE A 118 10.24 15.15 -5.16
C ILE A 118 8.82 15.35 -4.61
N ALA A 119 8.68 16.08 -3.53
CA ALA A 119 7.41 16.28 -2.86
C ALA A 119 6.55 17.41 -3.46
N GLY A 120 7.09 18.24 -4.35
CA GLY A 120 6.41 19.42 -4.92
C GLY A 120 6.13 20.49 -3.88
N LEU A 121 7.04 20.68 -2.93
CA LEU A 121 6.94 21.66 -1.84
C LEU A 121 7.88 22.86 -2.02
N ALA A 122 8.47 23.04 -3.20
CA ALA A 122 9.40 24.16 -3.44
C ALA A 122 8.78 25.53 -3.13
N ALA A 123 7.53 25.75 -3.52
CA ALA A 123 6.79 26.99 -3.24
C ALA A 123 6.39 27.16 -1.76
N ALA A 124 6.37 26.08 -1.00
CA ALA A 124 6.02 26.06 0.42
C ALA A 124 7.25 25.97 1.34
N ALA A 125 8.46 26.06 0.80
CA ALA A 125 9.70 25.86 1.55
C ALA A 125 9.84 26.77 2.78
N ASP A 126 9.42 28.01 2.66
CA ASP A 126 9.51 29.02 3.73
C ASP A 126 8.26 29.07 4.62
N LEU A 127 7.23 28.30 4.29
CA LEU A 127 6.03 28.20 5.13
C LEU A 127 6.31 27.38 6.39
N ARG A 128 5.69 27.79 7.49
CA ARG A 128 5.75 27.02 8.73
C ARG A 128 4.92 25.75 8.62
N VAL A 129 5.38 24.70 9.27
CA VAL A 129 4.69 23.41 9.28
C VAL A 129 3.27 23.51 9.86
N ASP A 130 3.01 24.39 10.83
CA ASP A 130 1.67 24.61 11.40
C ASP A 130 0.70 25.31 10.44
N SER A 131 1.17 25.97 9.40
CA SER A 131 0.34 26.57 8.35
C SER A 131 0.03 25.64 7.17
N LEU A 132 0.64 24.46 7.13
CA LEU A 132 0.42 23.51 6.04
C LEU A 132 -0.93 22.83 6.12
N GLY A 133 -1.58 22.70 4.98
CA GLY A 133 -2.74 21.84 4.80
C GLY A 133 -2.38 20.35 4.87
N ARG A 134 -3.39 19.51 5.03
CA ARG A 134 -3.21 18.04 5.15
C ARG A 134 -2.43 17.44 3.97
N ALA A 135 -2.72 17.86 2.75
CA ALA A 135 -2.03 17.39 1.56
C ALA A 135 -0.53 17.69 1.61
N ASP A 136 -0.15 18.90 2.03
CA ASP A 136 1.25 19.31 2.12
C ASP A 136 1.98 18.63 3.28
N LEU A 137 1.29 18.28 4.36
CA LEU A 137 1.86 17.45 5.42
C LEU A 137 2.19 16.04 4.93
N HIS A 138 1.34 15.43 4.09
CA HIS A 138 1.64 14.14 3.46
C HIS A 138 2.79 14.25 2.45
N ARG A 139 2.85 15.33 1.67
CA ARG A 139 3.99 15.62 0.79
C ARG A 139 5.28 15.82 1.60
N LEU A 140 5.21 16.50 2.74
CA LEU A 140 6.36 16.68 3.64
C LEU A 140 6.84 15.35 4.23
N SER A 141 5.91 14.45 4.58
CA SER A 141 6.25 13.09 5.00
C SER A 141 6.97 12.31 3.90
N LEU A 142 6.52 12.44 2.65
CA LEU A 142 7.21 11.84 1.50
C LEU A 142 8.60 12.47 1.29
N ALA A 143 8.73 13.80 1.36
CA ALA A 143 10.00 14.50 1.25
C ALA A 143 11.02 13.99 2.28
N GLN A 144 10.61 13.91 3.53
CA GLN A 144 11.44 13.41 4.62
C GLN A 144 11.83 11.95 4.42
N ALA A 145 10.89 11.10 3.98
CA ALA A 145 11.17 9.68 3.73
C ALA A 145 12.12 9.48 2.54
N ALA A 146 11.99 10.26 1.48
CA ALA A 146 12.82 10.15 0.27
C ALA A 146 14.21 10.82 0.39
N LEU A 147 14.42 11.67 1.41
CA LEU A 147 15.62 12.46 1.58
C LEU A 147 16.90 11.61 1.66
N GLY A 148 17.90 11.91 0.87
CA GLY A 148 19.20 11.25 0.87
C GLY A 148 19.24 9.98 0.01
N GLY A 149 18.53 9.95 -1.13
CA GLY A 149 18.69 8.89 -2.14
C GLY A 149 18.24 7.51 -1.65
N ARG A 150 17.11 7.44 -0.96
CA ARG A 150 16.57 6.16 -0.44
C ARG A 150 16.25 5.21 -1.58
N ARG A 151 16.55 3.95 -1.41
CA ARG A 151 16.29 2.89 -2.39
C ARG A 151 15.08 2.02 -2.05
N VAL A 152 14.59 2.13 -0.83
CA VAL A 152 13.36 1.49 -0.35
C VAL A 152 12.54 2.51 0.41
N LEU A 153 11.27 2.67 0.07
CA LEU A 153 10.30 3.50 0.79
C LEU A 153 9.24 2.62 1.46
N LEU A 154 9.05 2.83 2.74
CA LEU A 154 8.03 2.20 3.56
C LEU A 154 7.01 3.27 3.96
N LEU A 155 5.83 3.25 3.34
CA LEU A 155 4.83 4.30 3.44
C LEU A 155 3.60 3.78 4.20
N ASP A 156 3.42 4.22 5.44
CA ASP A 156 2.35 3.75 6.32
C ASP A 156 1.18 4.74 6.31
N GLU A 157 0.07 4.36 5.65
CA GLU A 157 -1.17 5.15 5.54
C GLU A 157 -1.00 6.55 4.92
N THR A 158 0.01 6.74 4.08
CA THR A 158 0.37 8.05 3.53
C THR A 158 -0.65 8.62 2.54
N LEU A 159 -1.61 7.82 2.06
CA LEU A 159 -2.69 8.25 1.18
C LEU A 159 -4.01 8.53 1.93
N SER A 160 -4.04 8.29 3.24
CA SER A 160 -5.28 8.33 4.04
C SER A 160 -5.78 9.76 4.25
N GLY A 161 -7.08 9.99 4.03
CA GLY A 161 -7.74 11.27 4.28
C GLY A 161 -7.33 12.39 3.33
N LEU A 162 -6.78 12.07 2.18
CA LEU A 162 -6.55 12.98 1.07
C LEU A 162 -7.78 13.02 0.15
N ASP A 163 -8.08 14.21 -0.39
CA ASP A 163 -9.01 14.33 -1.49
C ASP A 163 -8.46 13.66 -2.77
N ALA A 164 -9.29 13.56 -3.80
CA ALA A 164 -8.94 12.85 -5.04
C ALA A 164 -7.75 13.49 -5.79
N PHE A 165 -7.63 14.83 -5.75
CA PHE A 165 -6.56 15.56 -6.43
C PHE A 165 -5.23 15.40 -5.70
N ALA A 166 -5.20 15.62 -4.40
CA ALA A 166 -4.00 15.46 -3.57
C ALA A 166 -3.52 14.00 -3.60
N ARG A 167 -4.42 13.03 -3.55
CA ARG A 167 -4.12 11.61 -3.65
C ARG A 167 -3.49 11.29 -5.01
N ARG A 168 -4.08 11.76 -6.11
CA ARG A 168 -3.55 11.55 -7.47
C ARG A 168 -2.15 12.13 -7.63
N ASP A 169 -1.92 13.36 -7.14
CA ASP A 169 -0.61 14.00 -7.17
C ASP A 169 0.43 13.19 -6.38
N LEU A 170 0.10 12.80 -5.16
CA LEU A 170 1.02 12.03 -4.31
C LEU A 170 1.33 10.65 -4.91
N CYS A 171 0.33 9.95 -5.47
CA CYS A 171 0.52 8.71 -6.21
C CYS A 171 1.46 8.91 -7.41
N GLY A 172 1.31 10.00 -8.17
CA GLY A 172 2.19 10.32 -9.30
C GLY A 172 3.64 10.55 -8.88
N ARG A 173 3.87 11.14 -7.70
CA ARG A 173 5.21 11.34 -7.13
C ARG A 173 5.85 10.02 -6.70
N ILE A 174 5.08 9.16 -6.01
CA ILE A 174 5.52 7.82 -5.61
C ILE A 174 5.84 6.98 -6.85
N ALA A 175 5.00 7.02 -7.89
CA ALA A 175 5.22 6.29 -9.13
C ALA A 175 6.50 6.74 -9.86
N ARG A 176 6.83 8.05 -9.84
CA ARG A 176 8.11 8.56 -10.38
C ARG A 176 9.31 7.98 -9.65
N LEU A 177 9.31 7.99 -8.32
CA LEU A 177 10.39 7.40 -7.53
C LEU A 177 10.55 5.90 -7.84
N ALA A 178 9.45 5.18 -8.01
CA ALA A 178 9.51 3.78 -8.41
C ALA A 178 10.10 3.60 -9.82
N ALA A 179 9.74 4.47 -10.78
CA ALA A 179 10.32 4.44 -12.13
C ALA A 179 11.84 4.72 -12.12
N GLU A 180 12.35 5.41 -11.11
CA GLU A 180 13.78 5.64 -10.86
C GLU A 180 14.46 4.47 -10.12
N GLY A 181 13.73 3.37 -9.88
CA GLY A 181 14.25 2.15 -9.26
C GLY A 181 14.04 2.05 -7.75
N VAL A 182 13.33 2.98 -7.11
CA VAL A 182 13.00 2.91 -5.69
C VAL A 182 11.91 1.86 -5.45
N ALA A 183 12.17 0.87 -4.61
CA ALA A 183 11.15 -0.10 -4.20
C ALA A 183 10.22 0.52 -3.13
N VAL A 184 8.92 0.32 -3.26
CA VAL A 184 7.92 0.91 -2.36
C VAL A 184 7.03 -0.15 -1.77
N LEU A 185 6.94 -0.20 -0.43
CA LEU A 185 5.90 -0.93 0.30
C LEU A 185 4.96 0.11 0.95
N ILE A 186 3.73 0.13 0.50
CA ILE A 186 2.74 1.12 0.96
C ILE A 186 1.53 0.45 1.59
N THR A 187 1.10 0.94 2.76
CA THR A 187 -0.17 0.53 3.37
C THR A 187 -1.27 1.54 3.10
N SER A 188 -2.50 1.07 2.99
CA SER A 188 -3.69 1.92 2.97
C SER A 188 -4.87 1.23 3.64
N ARG A 189 -5.72 2.02 4.31
CA ARG A 189 -7.06 1.63 4.78
C ARG A 189 -8.09 1.74 3.68
N ASP A 190 -7.77 2.48 2.61
CA ASP A 190 -8.58 2.61 1.41
C ASP A 190 -7.94 1.75 0.30
N PRO A 191 -8.43 0.53 0.07
CA PRO A 191 -7.88 -0.36 -0.94
C PRO A 191 -7.94 0.24 -2.35
N ALA A 192 -8.98 1.02 -2.66
CA ALA A 192 -9.16 1.65 -3.97
C ALA A 192 -8.02 2.65 -4.30
N ALA A 193 -7.40 3.26 -3.28
CA ALA A 193 -6.23 4.10 -3.48
C ALA A 193 -5.02 3.33 -4.03
N LEU A 194 -4.89 2.05 -3.68
CA LEU A 194 -3.79 1.19 -4.11
C LEU A 194 -4.03 0.55 -5.49
N GLU A 195 -5.29 0.41 -5.92
CA GLU A 195 -5.62 -0.16 -7.24
C GLU A 195 -5.00 0.61 -8.41
N ARG A 196 -4.70 1.89 -8.21
CA ARG A 196 -4.10 2.77 -9.22
C ARG A 196 -2.59 2.89 -9.12
N LEU A 197 -2.01 2.40 -8.04
CA LEU A 197 -0.60 2.63 -7.74
C LEU A 197 0.20 1.34 -7.66
N ALA A 198 -0.34 0.30 -7.02
CA ALA A 198 0.39 -0.93 -6.73
C ALA A 198 0.37 -1.89 -7.92
N ALA A 199 1.52 -2.44 -8.26
CA ALA A 199 1.62 -3.52 -9.24
C ALA A 199 1.22 -4.87 -8.62
N ARG A 200 1.50 -5.04 -7.34
CA ARG A 200 1.20 -6.24 -6.55
C ARG A 200 0.59 -5.85 -5.21
N VAL A 201 -0.30 -6.70 -4.72
CA VAL A 201 -0.95 -6.52 -3.41
C VAL A 201 -0.75 -7.74 -2.54
N LEU A 202 -0.57 -7.48 -1.24
CA LEU A 202 -0.51 -8.46 -0.17
C LEU A 202 -1.63 -8.15 0.81
N VAL A 203 -2.46 -9.15 1.11
CA VAL A 203 -3.53 -9.03 2.10
C VAL A 203 -3.02 -9.61 3.41
N LEU A 204 -2.91 -8.74 4.41
CA LEU A 204 -2.48 -9.11 5.76
C LEU A 204 -3.69 -9.25 6.67
N ARG A 205 -3.80 -10.40 7.34
CA ARG A 205 -4.82 -10.68 8.35
C ARG A 205 -4.20 -11.41 9.53
N ASP A 206 -4.52 -11.00 10.74
CA ASP A 206 -4.03 -11.60 11.99
C ASP A 206 -2.50 -11.85 12.00
N GLY A 207 -1.78 -10.88 11.42
CA GLY A 207 -0.32 -10.92 11.31
C GLY A 207 0.23 -11.86 10.24
N ARG A 208 -0.59 -12.42 9.35
CA ARG A 208 -0.19 -13.34 8.27
C ARG A 208 -0.59 -12.81 6.91
N ILE A 209 0.21 -13.07 5.89
CA ILE A 209 -0.20 -12.83 4.50
C ILE A 209 -1.13 -13.99 4.11
N VAL A 210 -2.41 -13.69 3.90
CA VAL A 210 -3.44 -14.66 3.53
C VAL A 210 -3.66 -14.73 2.03
N ARG A 211 -3.35 -13.65 1.31
CA ARG A 211 -3.41 -13.58 -0.16
C ARG A 211 -2.34 -12.63 -0.66
N ALA A 212 -1.69 -12.98 -1.77
CA ALA A 212 -0.71 -12.13 -2.43
C ALA A 212 -0.68 -12.42 -3.93
N GLY A 213 -0.47 -11.40 -4.74
CA GLY A 213 -0.35 -11.58 -6.18
C GLY A 213 -0.31 -10.25 -6.94
N PRO A 214 -0.06 -10.32 -8.26
CA PRO A 214 -0.21 -9.16 -9.13
C PRO A 214 -1.63 -8.60 -9.01
N LEU A 215 -1.77 -7.27 -8.91
CA LEU A 215 -3.07 -6.62 -8.74
C LEU A 215 -4.02 -6.99 -9.90
N ALA A 216 -3.53 -6.99 -11.14
CA ALA A 216 -4.33 -7.36 -12.30
C ALA A 216 -4.92 -8.78 -12.20
N THR A 217 -4.18 -9.73 -11.60
CA THR A 217 -4.66 -11.10 -11.38
C THR A 217 -5.70 -11.16 -10.27
N LEU A 218 -5.49 -10.40 -9.20
CA LEU A 218 -6.42 -10.35 -8.06
C LEU A 218 -7.74 -9.69 -8.44
N LEU A 219 -7.69 -8.58 -9.21
CA LEU A 219 -8.88 -7.89 -9.74
C LEU A 219 -9.48 -8.57 -10.96
N GLY A 220 -8.77 -9.48 -11.62
CA GLY A 220 -9.22 -10.16 -12.84
C GLY A 220 -10.41 -11.11 -12.66
N GLU A 221 -10.85 -11.36 -11.44
CA GLU A 221 -12.04 -12.18 -11.17
C GLU A 221 -13.30 -11.43 -11.59
N ARG A 222 -13.96 -11.97 -12.64
CA ARG A 222 -15.19 -11.40 -13.18
C ARG A 222 -16.38 -11.92 -12.37
N ILE A 223 -17.21 -11.00 -11.92
CA ILE A 223 -18.44 -11.28 -11.16
C ILE A 223 -19.62 -10.96 -12.05
N LEU A 224 -20.53 -11.92 -12.17
CA LEU A 224 -21.84 -11.71 -12.76
C LEU A 224 -22.79 -11.24 -11.67
N GLU A 225 -23.33 -10.03 -11.82
CA GLU A 225 -24.47 -9.55 -11.05
C GLU A 225 -25.75 -9.78 -11.82
N VAL A 226 -26.74 -10.38 -11.17
CA VAL A 226 -28.06 -10.66 -11.73
C VAL A 226 -29.09 -9.87 -10.92
N ILE A 227 -29.76 -8.93 -11.59
CA ILE A 227 -30.78 -8.08 -10.96
C ILE A 227 -32.12 -8.80 -11.05
N LEU A 228 -32.74 -8.97 -9.89
CA LEU A 228 -34.04 -9.63 -9.73
C LEU A 228 -35.06 -8.66 -9.13
N ASP A 229 -36.36 -8.95 -9.28
CA ASP A 229 -37.42 -8.18 -8.61
C ASP A 229 -37.42 -8.37 -7.09
N ALA A 230 -37.07 -9.58 -6.65
CA ALA A 230 -36.90 -9.92 -5.25
C ALA A 230 -35.77 -10.96 -5.11
N PRO A 231 -34.97 -10.90 -4.05
CA PRO A 231 -33.97 -11.93 -3.81
C PRO A 231 -34.62 -13.29 -3.53
N PRO A 232 -34.11 -14.40 -4.09
CA PRO A 232 -34.65 -15.73 -3.84
C PRO A 232 -34.30 -16.21 -2.41
N ALA A 233 -35.19 -17.04 -1.83
CA ALA A 233 -34.93 -17.66 -0.55
C ALA A 233 -33.72 -18.62 -0.58
N GLU A 234 -33.55 -19.32 -1.72
CA GLU A 234 -32.41 -20.22 -1.95
C GLU A 234 -31.73 -19.82 -3.28
N PRO A 235 -30.47 -19.38 -3.24
CA PRO A 235 -29.75 -19.05 -4.46
C PRO A 235 -29.29 -20.30 -5.20
N PRO A 236 -29.15 -20.24 -6.53
CA PRO A 236 -28.52 -21.31 -7.30
C PRO A 236 -27.09 -21.60 -6.82
N PRO A 237 -26.57 -22.83 -7.02
CA PRO A 237 -25.24 -23.21 -6.62
C PRO A 237 -24.17 -22.25 -7.18
N GLY A 238 -23.35 -21.70 -6.28
CA GLY A 238 -22.30 -20.74 -6.63
C GLY A 238 -22.76 -19.28 -6.74
N PHE A 239 -24.03 -18.99 -6.44
CA PHE A 239 -24.53 -17.61 -6.32
C PHE A 239 -24.68 -17.22 -4.86
N ARG A 240 -24.47 -15.92 -4.59
CA ARG A 240 -24.76 -15.27 -3.31
C ARG A 240 -25.93 -14.31 -3.49
N VAL A 241 -26.76 -14.19 -2.47
CA VAL A 241 -27.85 -13.21 -2.44
C VAL A 241 -27.29 -11.83 -2.10
N THR A 242 -27.73 -10.83 -2.86
CA THR A 242 -27.43 -9.41 -2.62
C THR A 242 -28.70 -8.60 -2.50
N ALA A 243 -28.64 -7.37 -2.07
CA ALA A 243 -29.81 -6.49 -1.98
C ALA A 243 -30.48 -6.25 -3.34
N ALA A 244 -29.76 -6.37 -4.45
CA ALA A 244 -30.29 -6.16 -5.81
C ALA A 244 -30.63 -7.46 -6.55
N GLY A 245 -30.37 -8.62 -5.95
CA GLY A 245 -30.60 -9.93 -6.58
C GLY A 245 -29.54 -10.96 -6.23
N LEU A 246 -28.74 -11.37 -7.19
CA LEU A 246 -27.71 -12.40 -7.02
C LEU A 246 -26.36 -11.96 -7.60
N GLU A 247 -25.28 -12.49 -7.05
CA GLU A 247 -23.96 -12.38 -7.65
C GLU A 247 -23.23 -13.74 -7.66
N ALA A 248 -22.41 -13.97 -8.67
CA ALA A 248 -21.57 -15.16 -8.75
C ALA A 248 -20.24 -14.86 -9.44
N PRO A 249 -19.11 -15.42 -8.96
CA PRO A 249 -17.86 -15.41 -9.71
C PRO A 249 -18.02 -16.22 -10.99
N LEU A 250 -17.58 -15.68 -12.11
CA LEU A 250 -17.64 -16.43 -13.39
C LEU A 250 -16.63 -17.58 -13.42
N ALA A 251 -15.47 -17.45 -12.77
CA ALA A 251 -14.48 -18.51 -12.58
C ALA A 251 -14.26 -19.40 -13.84
N GLY A 252 -14.14 -18.76 -15.01
CA GLY A 252 -14.02 -19.42 -16.31
C GLY A 252 -15.34 -19.86 -16.98
N ARG A 253 -16.50 -19.66 -16.32
CA ARG A 253 -17.82 -19.89 -16.92
C ARG A 253 -18.17 -18.73 -17.87
N THR A 254 -18.99 -19.03 -18.87
CA THR A 254 -19.61 -17.98 -19.68
C THR A 254 -20.77 -17.34 -18.94
N VAL A 255 -21.08 -16.08 -19.26
CA VAL A 255 -22.27 -15.39 -18.72
C VAL A 255 -23.54 -16.18 -19.00
N GLU A 256 -23.64 -16.76 -20.20
CA GLU A 256 -24.78 -17.56 -20.64
C GLU A 256 -24.97 -18.81 -19.78
N ALA A 257 -23.89 -19.53 -19.46
CA ALA A 257 -23.91 -20.71 -18.60
C ALA A 257 -24.36 -20.33 -17.16
N ALA A 258 -23.90 -19.21 -16.63
CA ALA A 258 -24.33 -18.74 -15.32
C ALA A 258 -25.80 -18.30 -15.31
N LEU A 259 -26.27 -17.59 -16.34
CA LEU A 259 -27.67 -17.19 -16.48
C LEU A 259 -28.59 -18.40 -16.72
N ALA A 260 -28.12 -19.47 -17.37
CA ALA A 260 -28.88 -20.71 -17.53
C ALA A 260 -29.23 -21.35 -16.17
N LEU A 261 -28.33 -21.26 -15.18
CA LEU A 261 -28.63 -21.72 -13.81
C LEU A 261 -29.77 -20.91 -13.18
N CYS A 262 -29.77 -19.58 -13.35
CA CYS A 262 -30.86 -18.74 -12.85
C CYS A 262 -32.21 -19.11 -13.50
N ARG A 263 -32.22 -19.38 -14.81
CA ARG A 263 -33.42 -19.80 -15.54
C ARG A 263 -33.91 -21.21 -15.08
N ALA A 264 -33.00 -22.16 -14.86
CA ALA A 264 -33.34 -23.48 -14.35
C ALA A 264 -34.02 -23.40 -12.97
N HIS A 265 -33.67 -22.42 -12.14
CA HIS A 265 -34.31 -22.12 -10.86
C HIS A 265 -35.51 -21.18 -10.99
N ARG A 266 -36.02 -20.93 -12.22
CA ARG A 266 -37.16 -20.06 -12.55
C ARG A 266 -37.08 -18.65 -11.97
N LEU A 267 -35.89 -18.10 -11.88
CA LEU A 267 -35.69 -16.77 -11.35
C LEU A 267 -35.98 -15.72 -12.45
N PRO A 268 -36.80 -14.68 -12.16
CA PRO A 268 -37.15 -13.64 -13.12
C PRO A 268 -35.99 -12.64 -13.24
N VAL A 269 -35.04 -12.89 -14.16
CA VAL A 269 -33.90 -12.03 -14.41
C VAL A 269 -34.35 -10.77 -15.15
N ARG A 270 -34.25 -9.60 -14.53
CA ARG A 270 -34.50 -8.29 -15.13
C ARG A 270 -33.33 -7.79 -15.98
N ALA A 271 -32.14 -7.89 -15.40
CA ALA A 271 -30.90 -7.47 -16.03
C ALA A 271 -29.73 -8.25 -15.50
N SER A 272 -28.64 -8.26 -16.23
CA SER A 272 -27.38 -8.80 -15.75
C SER A 272 -26.24 -7.90 -16.22
N ARG A 273 -25.22 -7.77 -15.41
CA ARG A 273 -23.99 -7.09 -15.78
C ARG A 273 -22.78 -7.86 -15.26
N VAL A 274 -21.67 -7.68 -15.96
CA VAL A 274 -20.39 -8.24 -15.52
C VAL A 274 -19.53 -7.08 -15.01
N ARG A 275 -19.02 -7.23 -13.80
CA ARG A 275 -18.02 -6.34 -13.23
C ARG A 275 -16.76 -7.11 -12.84
N VAL A 276 -15.71 -6.41 -12.57
CA VAL A 276 -14.51 -6.98 -11.94
C VAL A 276 -14.62 -6.78 -10.44
N LYS A 277 -14.01 -7.70 -9.70
CA LYS A 277 -13.93 -7.64 -8.25
C LYS A 277 -13.05 -6.48 -7.81
N SER A 278 -13.46 -5.72 -6.82
CA SER A 278 -12.64 -4.66 -6.23
C SER A 278 -11.65 -5.23 -5.20
N LEU A 279 -10.59 -4.48 -4.93
CA LEU A 279 -9.64 -4.84 -3.88
C LEU A 279 -10.29 -4.81 -2.48
N GLU A 280 -11.28 -3.95 -2.28
CA GLU A 280 -12.06 -3.89 -1.04
C GLU A 280 -12.83 -5.20 -0.80
N GLU A 281 -13.49 -5.73 -1.82
CA GLU A 281 -14.19 -7.02 -1.74
C GLU A 281 -13.23 -8.18 -1.44
N ILE A 282 -12.04 -8.17 -2.04
CA ILE A 282 -11.00 -9.15 -1.75
C ILE A 282 -10.58 -9.11 -0.27
N VAL A 283 -10.45 -7.91 0.30
CA VAL A 283 -10.13 -7.75 1.73
C VAL A 283 -11.27 -8.23 2.61
N LEU A 284 -12.54 -7.91 2.25
CA LEU A 284 -13.72 -8.33 3.01
C LEU A 284 -13.90 -9.84 3.00
N GLU A 285 -13.76 -10.50 1.86
CA GLU A 285 -13.88 -11.98 1.76
C GLU A 285 -12.86 -12.71 2.63
N THR A 286 -11.67 -12.16 2.76
CA THR A 286 -10.70 -12.74 3.69
C THR A 286 -11.16 -12.59 5.15
N HIS A 287 -12.18 -11.77 5.43
CA HIS A 287 -12.76 -11.59 6.77
C HIS A 287 -13.81 -12.65 7.08
N ASP A 288 -14.58 -13.11 6.08
CA ASP A 288 -15.73 -14.00 6.25
C ASP A 288 -15.36 -15.50 6.18
N SER A 289 -14.11 -15.84 5.89
CA SER A 289 -13.63 -17.21 5.69
C SER A 289 -13.25 -17.93 7.00
N HIS A 290 -14.06 -17.73 8.10
CA HIS A 290 -13.91 -18.48 9.35
C HIS A 290 -15.27 -18.93 9.88
#